data_dd3ab5defc9e623ceb0bfa5c4cff7895
#
_entry.id   dd3ab5defc9e623ceb0bfa5c4cff7895
#
_cell.length_a   1.000
_cell.length_b   1.000
_cell.length_c   1.000
_cell.angle_alpha   90.00
_cell.angle_beta   90.00
_cell.angle_gamma   90.00
#
_symmetry.space_group_name_H-M   'P 1'
#
loop_
_entity.id
_entity.type
_entity.pdbx_description
1 polymer ?
#
loop_
_entity_poly.entity_id
_entity_poly.type
_entity_poly.pdbx_seq_one_letter_code
_entity_poly.pdbx_strand_id
1 'polypeptide(L)'
;MNFRKILTITLLSFSFAVYQVGDQISQGDQDRVFEVCYGAEHHGIEPVGGRYNLTLGDYNGFTNDTGIFYVLMIDMAASWWGPCWNNIGTMVGIEGYYEDNPNVKIITNLDDIGQPYSCQQWGDRHQFYNPDVFPLMTDDGNQDVLWSWLNTGG
;
A
#
# COMPACT_ATOMS: atom_id res chain seq x y z
N MET A 1 39.03 -28.01 37.14
CA MET A 1 37.83 -27.20 37.29
C MET A 1 37.39 -26.80 35.90
N ASN A 2 36.40 -27.57 35.33
CA ASN A 2 35.99 -27.45 33.95
C ASN A 2 34.85 -26.45 33.85
N PHE A 3 35.09 -25.27 33.32
CA PHE A 3 34.01 -24.30 32.97
C PHE A 3 33.35 -24.75 31.67
N ARG A 4 32.17 -25.29 31.77
CA ARG A 4 31.23 -25.48 30.61
C ARG A 4 30.74 -24.10 30.17
N LYS A 5 31.19 -23.63 29.01
CA LYS A 5 30.59 -22.46 28.33
C LYS A 5 29.21 -22.85 27.85
N ILE A 6 28.19 -22.29 28.49
CA ILE A 6 26.80 -22.38 28.01
C ILE A 6 26.67 -21.38 26.87
N LEU A 7 26.54 -21.86 25.63
CA LEU A 7 26.23 -21.07 24.46
C LEU A 7 24.73 -20.79 24.46
N THR A 8 24.35 -19.59 24.88
CA THR A 8 22.93 -19.14 24.76
C THR A 8 22.69 -18.76 23.33
N ILE A 9 21.96 -19.61 22.59
CA ILE A 9 21.48 -19.30 21.24
C ILE A 9 20.20 -18.49 21.42
N THR A 10 20.29 -17.18 21.18
CA THR A 10 19.12 -16.31 21.10
C THR A 10 18.47 -16.57 19.74
N LEU A 11 17.37 -17.31 19.71
CA LEU A 11 16.51 -17.43 18.56
C LEU A 11 15.81 -16.07 18.36
N LEU A 12 16.27 -15.30 17.39
CA LEU A 12 15.50 -14.19 16.86
C LEU A 12 14.33 -14.77 16.05
N SER A 13 13.17 -14.86 16.69
CA SER A 13 11.92 -15.10 15.97
C SER A 13 11.58 -13.82 15.20
N PHE A 14 11.70 -13.84 13.88
CA PHE A 14 11.08 -12.87 13.01
C PHE A 14 9.58 -13.18 13.00
N SER A 15 8.82 -12.49 13.84
CA SER A 15 7.37 -12.47 13.70
C SER A 15 7.04 -11.46 12.61
N PHE A 16 6.49 -11.91 11.49
CA PHE A 16 5.79 -11.03 10.59
C PHE A 16 4.57 -10.51 11.35
N ALA A 17 4.47 -9.21 11.50
CA ALA A 17 3.37 -8.61 12.23
C ALA A 17 2.10 -8.69 11.35
N VAL A 18 1.17 -9.57 11.73
CA VAL A 18 -0.21 -9.48 11.23
C VAL A 18 -0.94 -8.50 12.13
N TYR A 19 -1.35 -7.36 11.59
CA TYR A 19 -2.09 -6.33 12.33
C TYR A 19 -3.55 -6.71 12.47
N GLN A 20 -4.07 -6.60 13.69
CA GLN A 20 -5.48 -6.79 14.01
C GLN A 20 -6.20 -5.43 14.07
N VAL A 21 -7.53 -5.45 14.04
CA VAL A 21 -8.32 -4.23 14.22
C VAL A 21 -8.00 -3.60 15.57
N GLY A 22 -7.56 -2.34 15.53
CA GLY A 22 -7.15 -1.59 16.72
C GLY A 22 -5.65 -1.61 17.01
N ASP A 23 -4.87 -2.41 16.28
CA ASP A 23 -3.42 -2.38 16.41
C ASP A 23 -2.82 -1.11 15.78
N GLN A 24 -1.73 -0.67 16.36
CA GLN A 24 -0.92 0.39 15.79
C GLN A 24 0.18 -0.20 14.93
N ILE A 25 0.24 0.20 13.65
CA ILE A 25 1.32 -0.19 12.74
C ILE A 25 2.65 0.32 13.30
N SER A 26 3.66 -0.55 13.39
CA SER A 26 4.98 -0.20 13.91
C SER A 26 5.63 0.92 13.09
N GLN A 27 6.50 1.73 13.71
CA GLN A 27 7.21 2.79 12.98
C GLN A 27 8.02 2.22 11.81
N GLY A 28 8.69 1.08 12.02
CA GLY A 28 9.47 0.43 10.96
C GLY A 28 8.65 -0.01 9.77
N ASP A 29 7.40 -0.44 10.00
CA ASP A 29 6.47 -0.79 8.92
C ASP A 29 5.86 0.46 8.28
N GLN A 30 5.62 1.53 9.06
CA GLN A 30 5.19 2.82 8.50
C GLN A 30 6.25 3.45 7.59
N ASP A 31 7.53 3.27 7.91
CA ASP A 31 8.66 3.80 7.12
C ASP A 31 8.99 2.95 5.88
N ARG A 32 8.30 1.83 5.70
CA ARG A 32 8.52 0.97 4.55
C ARG A 32 8.08 1.66 3.26
N VAL A 33 8.97 1.61 2.26
CA VAL A 33 8.76 2.25 0.97
C VAL A 33 7.96 1.35 0.03
N PHE A 34 6.93 1.90 -0.58
CA PHE A 34 6.14 1.30 -1.65
C PHE A 34 6.36 2.11 -2.94
N GLU A 35 6.71 1.44 -4.03
CA GLU A 35 6.85 2.08 -5.33
C GLU A 35 5.46 2.44 -5.87
N VAL A 36 5.30 3.70 -6.29
CA VAL A 36 4.06 4.15 -6.94
C VAL A 36 4.20 3.94 -8.44
N CYS A 37 3.34 3.11 -8.98
CA CYS A 37 3.38 2.74 -10.40
C CYS A 37 2.38 3.51 -11.27
N TYR A 38 1.40 4.21 -10.65
CA TYR A 38 0.42 5.05 -11.36
C TYR A 38 -0.10 6.19 -10.49
N GLY A 39 -0.41 7.33 -11.09
CA GLY A 39 -1.10 8.46 -10.45
C GLY A 39 -0.24 9.35 -9.56
N ALA A 40 1.05 9.08 -9.38
CA ALA A 40 1.93 9.81 -8.46
C ALA A 40 1.88 11.33 -8.62
N GLU A 41 2.05 11.83 -9.85
CA GLU A 41 2.07 13.28 -10.14
C GLU A 41 0.73 13.94 -9.81
N HIS A 42 -0.38 13.25 -10.07
CA HIS A 42 -1.72 13.76 -9.77
C HIS A 42 -1.95 13.91 -8.27
N HIS A 43 -1.33 13.04 -7.47
CA HIS A 43 -1.38 13.09 -6.01
C HIS A 43 -0.25 13.91 -5.37
N GLY A 44 0.53 14.64 -6.18
CA GLY A 44 1.60 15.51 -5.69
C GLY A 44 2.80 14.76 -5.10
N ILE A 45 3.01 13.51 -5.52
CA ILE A 45 4.18 12.72 -5.11
C ILE A 45 5.32 13.04 -6.06
N GLU A 46 6.40 13.60 -5.52
CA GLU A 46 7.58 13.95 -6.31
C GLU A 46 8.54 12.75 -6.43
N PRO A 47 9.21 12.60 -7.59
CA PRO A 47 10.13 11.48 -7.77
C PRO A 47 11.43 11.68 -6.97
N VAL A 48 11.90 10.62 -6.32
CA VAL A 48 13.20 10.57 -5.66
C VAL A 48 14.08 9.56 -6.39
N GLY A 49 15.19 10.02 -6.95
CA GLY A 49 16.07 9.15 -7.73
C GLY A 49 15.42 8.58 -9.00
N GLY A 50 14.42 9.26 -9.55
CA GLY A 50 13.68 8.84 -10.75
C GLY A 50 12.57 7.82 -10.48
N ARG A 51 12.22 7.58 -9.21
CA ARG A 51 11.11 6.71 -8.79
C ARG A 51 10.12 7.48 -7.93
N TYR A 52 8.86 7.18 -8.11
CA TYR A 52 7.79 7.67 -7.24
C TYR A 52 7.58 6.65 -6.12
N ASN A 53 7.63 7.11 -4.89
CA ASN A 53 7.53 6.25 -3.72
C ASN A 53 6.61 6.89 -2.69
N LEU A 54 5.95 6.07 -1.88
CA LEU A 54 5.23 6.50 -0.70
C LEU A 54 5.52 5.57 0.49
N THR A 55 5.23 6.07 1.67
CA THR A 55 5.23 5.28 2.92
C THR A 55 3.91 5.47 3.64
N LEU A 56 3.53 4.57 4.55
CA LEU A 56 2.36 4.82 5.40
C LEU A 56 2.61 5.98 6.37
N GLY A 57 3.89 6.26 6.69
CA GLY A 57 4.31 7.39 7.50
C GLY A 57 3.96 8.76 6.90
N ASP A 58 3.87 8.87 5.56
CA ASP A 58 3.49 10.10 4.86
C ASP A 58 2.05 10.54 5.22
N TYR A 59 1.24 9.60 5.68
CA TYR A 59 -0.15 9.84 6.07
C TYR A 59 -0.38 9.91 7.58
N ASN A 60 0.68 9.74 8.37
CA ASN A 60 0.64 9.84 9.82
C ASN A 60 1.09 11.24 10.27
N GLY A 61 0.19 12.02 10.87
CA GLY A 61 0.47 13.38 11.31
C GLY A 61 1.57 13.53 12.36
N PHE A 62 2.06 12.43 12.96
CA PHE A 62 3.25 12.46 13.82
C PHE A 62 4.56 12.40 13.04
N THR A 63 4.54 11.91 11.81
CA THR A 63 5.75 11.66 11.00
C THR A 63 5.82 12.47 9.73
N ASN A 64 4.68 12.93 9.19
CA ASN A 64 4.66 13.80 8.03
C ASN A 64 4.89 15.27 8.39
N ASP A 65 5.34 16.07 7.41
CA ASP A 65 5.69 17.48 7.60
C ASP A 65 4.47 18.39 7.82
N THR A 66 3.25 17.89 7.57
CA THR A 66 2.02 18.70 7.64
C THR A 66 1.33 18.61 9.00
N GLY A 67 1.62 17.60 9.80
CA GLY A 67 0.92 17.32 11.06
C GLY A 67 -0.52 16.82 10.87
N ILE A 68 -0.92 16.49 9.63
CA ILE A 68 -2.28 16.03 9.31
C ILE A 68 -2.33 14.50 9.36
N PHE A 69 -3.33 13.98 10.06
CA PHE A 69 -3.67 12.56 10.04
C PHE A 69 -4.67 12.28 8.94
N TYR A 70 -4.40 11.24 8.16
CA TYR A 70 -5.27 10.84 7.05
C TYR A 70 -5.97 9.52 7.38
N VAL A 71 -7.16 9.37 6.84
CA VAL A 71 -7.84 8.07 6.75
C VAL A 71 -7.37 7.40 5.48
N LEU A 72 -6.76 6.22 5.59
CA LEU A 72 -6.34 5.43 4.45
C LEU A 72 -7.36 4.33 4.17
N MET A 73 -7.80 4.23 2.92
CA MET A 73 -8.43 3.05 2.37
C MET A 73 -7.41 2.37 1.46
N ILE A 74 -7.08 1.13 1.76
CA ILE A 74 -6.16 0.33 0.93
C ILE A 74 -6.98 -0.76 0.26
N ASP A 75 -7.10 -0.65 -1.07
CA ASP A 75 -7.69 -1.69 -1.92
C ASP A 75 -6.58 -2.65 -2.34
N MET A 76 -6.64 -3.88 -1.85
CA MET A 76 -5.69 -4.93 -2.21
C MET A 76 -6.21 -5.68 -3.43
N ALA A 77 -5.64 -5.42 -4.59
CA ALA A 77 -6.04 -6.00 -5.86
C ALA A 77 -4.92 -6.85 -6.46
N ALA A 78 -5.28 -7.95 -7.11
CA ALA A 78 -4.35 -8.78 -7.86
C ALA A 78 -4.64 -8.69 -9.36
N SER A 79 -3.60 -8.48 -10.17
CA SER A 79 -3.76 -8.22 -11.61
C SER A 79 -4.34 -9.40 -12.38
N TRP A 80 -4.15 -10.63 -11.88
CA TRP A 80 -4.68 -11.86 -12.45
C TRP A 80 -6.12 -12.19 -12.03
N TRP A 81 -6.64 -11.54 -10.97
CA TRP A 81 -7.94 -11.92 -10.44
C TRP A 81 -9.07 -11.12 -11.10
N GLY A 82 -9.84 -11.83 -11.95
CA GLY A 82 -10.95 -11.24 -12.71
C GLY A 82 -11.96 -10.45 -11.89
N PRO A 83 -12.37 -10.87 -10.67
CA PRO A 83 -13.22 -10.07 -9.81
C PRO A 83 -12.64 -8.69 -9.46
N CYS A 84 -11.33 -8.57 -9.18
CA CYS A 84 -10.71 -7.25 -8.96
C CYS A 84 -10.82 -6.36 -10.18
N TRP A 85 -10.48 -6.89 -11.37
CA TRP A 85 -10.63 -6.17 -12.64
C TRP A 85 -12.06 -5.69 -12.91
N ASN A 86 -13.06 -6.53 -12.60
CA ASN A 86 -14.47 -6.17 -12.78
C ASN A 86 -14.98 -5.16 -11.73
N ASN A 87 -14.31 -5.10 -10.56
CA ASN A 87 -14.69 -4.19 -9.48
C ASN A 87 -14.12 -2.77 -9.63
N ILE A 88 -13.22 -2.53 -10.61
CA ILE A 88 -12.59 -1.22 -10.82
C ILE A 88 -13.64 -0.10 -10.93
N GLY A 89 -14.76 -0.31 -11.63
CA GLY A 89 -15.81 0.70 -11.72
C GLY A 89 -16.43 1.09 -10.37
N THR A 90 -16.49 0.16 -9.41
CA THR A 90 -16.91 0.45 -8.03
C THR A 90 -15.86 1.27 -7.31
N MET A 91 -14.59 0.93 -7.46
CA MET A 91 -13.49 1.67 -6.85
C MET A 91 -13.43 3.10 -7.36
N VAL A 92 -13.56 3.31 -8.67
CA VAL A 92 -13.67 4.67 -9.28
C VAL A 92 -14.83 5.47 -8.68
N GLY A 93 -15.97 4.83 -8.41
CA GLY A 93 -17.09 5.48 -7.73
C GLY A 93 -16.76 5.92 -6.30
N ILE A 94 -15.98 5.11 -5.56
CA ILE A 94 -15.53 5.43 -4.20
C ILE A 94 -14.48 6.55 -4.25
N GLU A 95 -13.51 6.46 -5.14
CA GLU A 95 -12.47 7.47 -5.34
C GLU A 95 -13.10 8.83 -5.67
N GLY A 96 -14.02 8.88 -6.63
CA GLY A 96 -14.73 10.11 -7.00
C GLY A 96 -15.62 10.67 -5.88
N TYR A 97 -16.18 9.80 -5.01
CA TYR A 97 -16.95 10.28 -3.87
C TYR A 97 -16.09 11.01 -2.83
N TYR A 98 -14.83 10.58 -2.66
CA TYR A 98 -13.93 11.16 -1.67
C TYR A 98 -12.91 12.15 -2.27
N GLU A 99 -12.97 12.45 -3.56
CA GLU A 99 -12.01 13.31 -4.27
C GLU A 99 -11.85 14.69 -3.60
N ASP A 100 -12.96 15.30 -3.18
CA ASP A 100 -12.97 16.61 -2.51
C ASP A 100 -12.60 16.54 -1.01
N ASN A 101 -12.38 15.35 -0.45
CA ASN A 101 -12.01 15.21 0.95
C ASN A 101 -10.48 15.10 1.11
N PRO A 102 -9.80 16.18 1.51
CA PRO A 102 -8.32 16.17 1.57
C PRO A 102 -7.75 15.19 2.60
N ASN A 103 -8.56 14.78 3.60
CA ASN A 103 -8.13 13.92 4.70
C ASN A 103 -8.37 12.42 4.42
N VAL A 104 -8.95 12.06 3.29
CA VAL A 104 -9.11 10.67 2.87
C VAL A 104 -8.14 10.39 1.72
N LYS A 105 -7.43 9.30 1.81
CA LYS A 105 -6.55 8.81 0.75
C LYS A 105 -6.92 7.38 0.42
N ILE A 106 -7.04 7.10 -0.87
CA ILE A 106 -7.36 5.77 -1.38
C ILE A 106 -6.14 5.30 -2.17
N ILE A 107 -5.65 4.12 -1.85
CA ILE A 107 -4.47 3.52 -2.47
C ILE A 107 -4.88 2.14 -2.97
N THR A 108 -4.73 1.90 -4.26
CA THR A 108 -4.82 0.54 -4.82
C THR A 108 -3.43 -0.09 -4.78
N ASN A 109 -3.27 -1.10 -3.93
CA ASN A 109 -2.06 -1.90 -3.86
C ASN A 109 -2.21 -3.08 -4.81
N LEU A 110 -1.46 -3.05 -5.92
CA LEU A 110 -1.59 -4.03 -7.00
C LEU A 110 -0.50 -5.09 -6.90
N ASP A 111 -0.94 -6.32 -6.73
CA ASP A 111 -0.09 -7.51 -6.73
C ASP A 111 0.01 -8.17 -8.10
N ASP A 112 1.11 -8.91 -8.34
CA ASP A 112 1.35 -9.69 -9.55
C ASP A 112 1.21 -8.86 -10.84
N ILE A 113 1.78 -7.66 -10.88
CA ILE A 113 1.71 -6.76 -12.05
C ILE A 113 2.27 -7.44 -13.29
N GLY A 114 1.51 -7.32 -14.40
CA GLY A 114 1.86 -7.93 -15.68
C GLY A 114 1.32 -9.34 -15.87
N GLN A 115 0.43 -9.82 -15.01
CA GLN A 115 -0.16 -11.15 -15.07
C GLN A 115 -1.71 -11.14 -15.02
N PRO A 116 -2.47 -10.76 -16.04
CA PRO A 116 -2.03 -10.31 -17.36
C PRO A 116 -1.90 -8.78 -17.49
N TYR A 117 -2.41 -8.00 -16.53
CA TYR A 117 -2.52 -6.55 -16.67
C TYR A 117 -1.32 -5.83 -16.04
N SER A 118 -0.78 -4.85 -16.76
CA SER A 118 0.20 -3.92 -16.20
C SER A 118 -0.46 -2.88 -15.30
N CYS A 119 0.33 -2.21 -14.47
CA CYS A 119 -0.13 -1.08 -13.68
C CYS A 119 -0.75 0.02 -14.55
N GLN A 120 -0.13 0.33 -15.71
CA GLN A 120 -0.67 1.28 -16.67
C GLN A 120 -2.06 0.86 -17.18
N GLN A 121 -2.23 -0.40 -17.57
CA GLN A 121 -3.52 -0.89 -18.05
C GLN A 121 -4.60 -0.84 -16.95
N TRP A 122 -4.20 -1.06 -15.71
CA TRP A 122 -5.12 -0.93 -14.57
C TRP A 122 -5.56 0.50 -14.35
N GLY A 123 -4.62 1.45 -14.35
CA GLY A 123 -4.92 2.89 -14.29
C GLY A 123 -5.77 3.38 -15.46
N ASP A 124 -5.43 2.97 -16.69
CA ASP A 124 -6.22 3.31 -17.89
C ASP A 124 -7.67 2.80 -17.77
N ARG A 125 -7.86 1.65 -17.11
CA ARG A 125 -9.19 1.10 -16.85
C ARG A 125 -9.97 1.94 -15.85
N HIS A 126 -9.33 2.49 -14.81
CA HIS A 126 -9.96 3.47 -13.91
C HIS A 126 -10.43 4.69 -14.70
N GLN A 127 -9.57 5.28 -15.51
CA GLN A 127 -9.90 6.46 -16.31
C GLN A 127 -10.94 6.19 -17.41
N PHE A 128 -11.10 4.94 -17.86
CA PHE A 128 -12.20 4.56 -18.74
C PHE A 128 -13.57 4.74 -18.08
N TYR A 129 -13.68 4.46 -16.77
CA TYR A 129 -14.94 4.66 -16.04
C TYR A 129 -15.18 6.12 -15.66
N ASN A 130 -14.12 6.84 -15.27
CA ASN A 130 -14.17 8.28 -15.02
C ASN A 130 -12.81 8.92 -15.32
N PRO A 131 -12.70 9.71 -16.41
CA PRO A 131 -11.43 10.31 -16.84
C PRO A 131 -10.90 11.37 -15.88
N ASP A 132 -11.73 11.90 -14.98
CA ASP A 132 -11.32 12.92 -14.01
C ASP A 132 -10.78 12.32 -12.70
N VAL A 133 -10.98 11.01 -12.49
CA VAL A 133 -10.48 10.29 -11.31
C VAL A 133 -9.16 9.59 -11.62
N PHE A 134 -8.12 9.94 -10.88
CA PHE A 134 -6.80 9.34 -11.01
C PHE A 134 -6.48 8.47 -9.79
N PRO A 135 -6.44 7.14 -9.94
CA PRO A 135 -6.11 6.27 -8.83
C PRO A 135 -4.65 6.45 -8.41
N LEU A 136 -4.37 6.39 -7.11
CA LEU A 136 -3.02 6.23 -6.59
C LEU A 136 -2.73 4.75 -6.44
N MET A 137 -1.78 4.24 -7.23
CA MET A 137 -1.50 2.81 -7.27
C MET A 137 -0.06 2.49 -6.90
N THR A 138 0.09 1.51 -6.02
CA THR A 138 1.40 0.98 -5.63
C THR A 138 1.63 -0.40 -6.20
N ASP A 139 2.91 -0.71 -6.47
CA ASP A 139 3.39 -2.03 -6.83
C ASP A 139 3.84 -2.77 -5.57
N ASP A 140 3.12 -3.82 -5.18
CA ASP A 140 3.55 -4.69 -4.07
C ASP A 140 4.59 -5.74 -4.53
N GLY A 141 4.76 -5.87 -5.84
CA GLY A 141 5.65 -6.83 -6.46
C GLY A 141 5.27 -8.27 -6.07
N ASN A 142 6.30 -9.11 -5.89
CA ASN A 142 6.12 -10.46 -5.38
C ASN A 142 6.38 -10.52 -3.85
N GLN A 143 6.21 -9.41 -3.14
CA GLN A 143 6.56 -9.34 -1.72
C GLN A 143 5.36 -9.52 -0.79
N ASP A 144 4.14 -9.36 -1.31
CA ASP A 144 2.87 -9.52 -0.59
C ASP A 144 2.83 -8.79 0.77
N VAL A 145 3.46 -7.61 0.84
CA VAL A 145 3.74 -6.96 2.13
C VAL A 145 2.47 -6.52 2.81
N LEU A 146 1.68 -5.68 2.13
CA LEU A 146 0.41 -5.20 2.69
C LEU A 146 -0.58 -6.35 2.88
N TRP A 147 -0.60 -7.30 1.94
CA TRP A 147 -1.38 -8.51 2.08
C TRP A 147 -1.02 -9.28 3.34
N SER A 148 0.27 -9.52 3.58
CA SER A 148 0.73 -10.27 4.76
C SER A 148 0.42 -9.56 6.08
N TRP A 149 0.39 -8.23 6.08
CA TRP A 149 0.10 -7.44 7.28
C TRP A 149 -1.39 -7.38 7.63
N LEU A 150 -2.24 -7.30 6.62
CA LEU A 150 -3.66 -6.98 6.79
C LEU A 150 -4.58 -8.18 6.58
N ASN A 151 -4.06 -9.28 6.04
CA ASN A 151 -4.82 -10.51 5.88
C ASN A 151 -4.89 -11.27 7.20
N THR A 152 -6.01 -11.19 7.88
CA THR A 152 -6.25 -11.87 9.17
C THR A 152 -6.73 -13.31 9.02
N GLY A 153 -6.72 -13.88 7.82
CA GLY A 153 -7.05 -15.29 7.59
C GLY A 153 -8.53 -15.62 7.74
N GLY A 154 -9.41 -14.72 7.28
CA GLY A 154 -10.86 -14.98 7.20
C GLY A 154 -11.21 -15.91 6.05
#